data_c476b097a67c7da80214e278ddb7f9b6
#
_entry.id   c476b097a67c7da80214e278ddb7f9b6
#
_cell.length_a   1.000
_cell.length_b   1.000
_cell.length_c   1.000
_cell.angle_alpha   90.00
_cell.angle_beta   90.00
_cell.angle_gamma   90.00
#
_symmetry.space_group_name_H-M   'P 1'
#
loop_
_entity.id
_entity.type
_entity.pdbx_description
1 polymer ?
#
loop_
_entity_poly.entity_id
_entity_poly.type
_entity_poly.pdbx_seq_one_letter_code
_entity_poly.pdbx_strand_id
1 'polypeptide(L)'
;KIMGFGHGVYKIQDPRSPVVKSWVEKLISDDDAKLRYEIAKKIDEIMDKEKKLFPNVDFYGGLLLSELDFDVNLFTPIFVAGRSVGWAAHYFEQRADDTLIRPAAKYIGVEERD
;
A
#
# COMPACT_ATOMS: atom_id res chain seq x y z
N LYS A 1 1.14 -18.65 0.13
CA LYS A 1 0.71 -17.36 0.70
C LYS A 1 0.96 -16.27 -0.32
N ILE A 2 -0.06 -15.50 -0.66
CA ILE A 2 0.07 -14.33 -1.55
C ILE A 2 0.29 -13.10 -0.67
N MET A 3 1.32 -12.32 -0.99
CA MET A 3 1.65 -11.08 -0.29
C MET A 3 0.83 -9.92 -0.87
N GLY A 4 0.75 -8.81 -0.15
CA GLY A 4 0.01 -7.62 -0.60
C GLY A 4 -1.50 -7.64 -0.29
N PHE A 5 -1.96 -8.50 0.62
CA PHE A 5 -3.36 -8.59 1.05
C PHE A 5 -3.51 -8.43 2.56
N GLY A 6 -4.58 -7.73 2.96
CA GLY A 6 -4.89 -7.41 4.35
C GLY A 6 -4.01 -6.30 4.91
N HIS A 7 -4.38 -5.78 6.07
CA HIS A 7 -3.66 -4.70 6.74
C HIS A 7 -3.82 -4.79 8.26
N GLY A 8 -2.79 -4.35 9.01
CA GLY A 8 -2.81 -4.35 10.47
C GLY A 8 -3.85 -3.39 11.07
N VAL A 9 -4.05 -2.24 10.43
CA VAL A 9 -4.95 -1.17 10.88
C VAL A 9 -6.26 -1.19 10.12
N TYR A 10 -6.23 -1.09 8.79
CA TYR A 10 -7.44 -1.09 7.96
C TYR A 10 -8.12 -2.46 8.01
N LYS A 11 -9.45 -2.47 8.20
CA LYS A 11 -10.22 -3.72 8.35
C LYS A 11 -11.16 -4.00 7.19
N ILE A 12 -11.57 -2.97 6.47
CA ILE A 12 -12.53 -3.07 5.35
C ILE A 12 -11.81 -2.91 4.01
N GLN A 13 -10.97 -1.88 3.89
CA GLN A 13 -10.26 -1.55 2.66
C GLN A 13 -9.01 -0.70 2.99
N ASP A 14 -7.94 -0.85 2.23
CA ASP A 14 -6.82 0.09 2.24
C ASP A 14 -7.16 1.25 1.28
N PRO A 15 -7.36 2.48 1.77
CA PRO A 15 -7.79 3.61 0.94
C PRO A 15 -6.76 4.03 -0.12
N ARG A 16 -5.51 3.58 0.03
CA ARG A 16 -4.44 3.85 -0.94
C ARG A 16 -4.52 2.93 -2.16
N SER A 17 -5.02 1.71 -1.97
CA SER A 17 -5.04 0.67 -3.02
C SER A 17 -5.85 1.08 -4.26
N PRO A 18 -7.06 1.63 -4.16
CA PRO A 18 -7.82 2.11 -5.34
C PRO A 18 -7.10 3.22 -6.12
N VAL A 19 -6.41 4.11 -5.41
CA VAL A 19 -5.65 5.19 -6.03
C VAL A 19 -4.48 4.62 -6.85
N VAL A 20 -3.70 3.72 -6.26
CA VAL A 20 -2.59 3.06 -6.95
C VAL A 20 -3.09 2.25 -8.15
N LYS A 21 -4.17 1.48 -7.97
CA LYS A 21 -4.80 0.71 -9.04
C LYS A 21 -5.19 1.59 -10.24
N SER A 22 -5.78 2.76 -9.97
CA SER A 22 -6.17 3.70 -11.04
C SER A 22 -4.98 4.26 -11.83
N TRP A 23 -3.80 4.37 -11.20
CA TRP A 23 -2.59 4.76 -11.89
C TRP A 23 -1.99 3.62 -12.73
N VAL A 24 -2.04 2.37 -12.24
CA VAL A 24 -1.67 1.21 -13.07
C VAL A 24 -2.50 1.18 -14.34
N GLU A 25 -3.82 1.34 -14.25
CA GLU A 25 -4.73 1.38 -15.41
C GLU A 25 -4.35 2.44 -16.45
N LYS A 26 -3.87 3.59 -16.01
CA LYS A 26 -3.44 4.69 -16.90
C LYS A 26 -2.09 4.45 -17.56
N LEU A 27 -1.25 3.61 -16.96
CA LEU A 27 0.12 3.35 -17.44
C LEU A 27 0.24 2.09 -18.29
N ILE A 28 -0.83 1.30 -18.44
CA ILE A 28 -0.83 0.13 -19.33
C ILE A 28 -0.52 0.60 -20.75
N SER A 29 0.65 0.21 -21.27
CA SER A 29 1.17 0.65 -22.54
C SER A 29 1.20 -0.44 -23.61
N ASP A 30 1.20 -1.72 -23.23
CA ASP A 30 1.32 -2.85 -24.12
C ASP A 30 0.50 -4.07 -23.65
N ASP A 31 0.51 -5.14 -24.44
CA ASP A 31 -0.27 -6.34 -24.16
C ASP A 31 0.25 -7.11 -22.94
N ASP A 32 1.56 -7.07 -22.66
CA ASP A 32 2.15 -7.74 -21.50
C ASP A 32 1.75 -7.02 -20.21
N ALA A 33 1.79 -5.69 -20.18
CA ALA A 33 1.30 -4.86 -19.07
C ALA A 33 -0.18 -5.13 -18.79
N LYS A 34 -0.98 -5.19 -19.87
CA LYS A 34 -2.40 -5.53 -19.79
C LYS A 34 -2.62 -6.94 -19.21
N LEU A 35 -1.87 -7.92 -19.66
CA LEU A 35 -1.97 -9.29 -19.14
C LEU A 35 -1.61 -9.35 -17.66
N ARG A 36 -0.52 -8.70 -17.24
CA ARG A 36 -0.14 -8.61 -15.80
C ARG A 36 -1.27 -7.98 -14.97
N TYR A 37 -1.88 -6.92 -15.46
CA TYR A 37 -2.97 -6.25 -14.76
C TYR A 37 -4.22 -7.15 -14.67
N GLU A 38 -4.61 -7.85 -15.75
CA GLU A 38 -5.76 -8.77 -15.73
C GLU A 38 -5.52 -9.96 -14.79
N ILE A 39 -4.29 -10.49 -14.72
CA ILE A 39 -3.92 -11.50 -13.72
C ILE A 39 -4.08 -10.95 -12.30
N ALA A 40 -3.60 -9.74 -12.03
CA ALA A 40 -3.72 -9.12 -10.71
C ALA A 40 -5.18 -8.90 -10.32
N LYS A 41 -6.03 -8.42 -11.21
CA LYS A 41 -7.47 -8.30 -10.99
C LYS A 41 -8.10 -9.64 -10.64
N LYS A 42 -7.71 -10.69 -11.33
CA LYS A 42 -8.23 -12.04 -11.07
C LYS A 42 -7.82 -12.56 -9.69
N ILE A 43 -6.58 -12.31 -9.29
CA ILE A 43 -6.10 -12.63 -7.95
C ILE A 43 -6.89 -11.86 -6.88
N ASP A 44 -7.09 -10.55 -7.08
CA ASP A 44 -7.87 -9.67 -6.20
C ASP A 44 -9.30 -10.23 -6.00
N GLU A 45 -10.00 -10.54 -7.09
CA GLU A 45 -11.34 -11.15 -7.06
C GLU A 45 -11.39 -12.46 -6.27
N ILE A 46 -10.42 -13.36 -6.48
CA ILE A 46 -10.35 -14.65 -5.79
C ILE A 46 -10.09 -14.44 -4.30
N MET A 47 -9.17 -13.53 -3.96
CA MET A 47 -8.81 -13.24 -2.56
C MET A 47 -9.98 -12.63 -1.80
N ASP A 48 -10.74 -11.73 -2.42
CA ASP A 48 -11.96 -11.20 -1.82
C ASP A 48 -13.01 -12.31 -1.66
N LYS A 49 -13.29 -13.06 -2.72
CA LYS A 49 -14.34 -14.07 -2.71
C LYS A 49 -14.07 -15.20 -1.71
N GLU A 50 -12.86 -15.76 -1.70
CA GLU A 50 -12.54 -16.96 -0.94
C GLU A 50 -11.99 -16.68 0.45
N LYS A 51 -11.31 -15.57 0.64
CA LYS A 51 -10.59 -15.25 1.89
C LYS A 51 -11.11 -14.01 2.59
N LYS A 52 -11.97 -13.21 1.94
CA LYS A 52 -12.43 -11.91 2.45
C LYS A 52 -11.25 -10.99 2.80
N LEU A 53 -10.23 -10.99 1.94
CA LEU A 53 -9.03 -10.18 2.07
C LEU A 53 -8.97 -9.19 0.92
N PHE A 54 -8.78 -7.93 1.27
CA PHE A 54 -8.60 -6.83 0.31
C PHE A 54 -7.11 -6.59 0.00
N PRO A 55 -6.77 -6.09 -1.19
CA PRO A 55 -5.40 -5.69 -1.52
C PRO A 55 -4.98 -4.46 -0.71
N ASN A 56 -3.77 -4.50 -0.16
CA ASN A 56 -3.13 -3.34 0.43
C ASN A 56 -2.32 -2.56 -0.60
N VAL A 57 -1.63 -1.49 -0.18
CA VAL A 57 -0.86 -0.62 -1.07
C VAL A 57 0.23 -1.36 -1.85
N ASP A 58 0.78 -2.43 -1.30
CA ASP A 58 1.92 -3.13 -1.91
C ASP A 58 1.50 -3.96 -3.13
N PHE A 59 0.26 -4.49 -3.16
CA PHE A 59 -0.19 -5.37 -4.22
C PHE A 59 -0.20 -4.66 -5.59
N TYR A 60 -0.95 -3.60 -5.73
CA TYR A 60 -0.95 -2.78 -6.96
C TYR A 60 0.26 -1.86 -7.05
N GLY A 61 0.91 -1.54 -5.90
CA GLY A 61 2.15 -0.78 -5.86
C GLY A 61 3.30 -1.45 -6.57
N GLY A 62 3.43 -2.77 -6.43
CA GLY A 62 4.42 -3.55 -7.17
C GLY A 62 4.19 -3.48 -8.68
N LEU A 63 2.93 -3.59 -9.14
CA LEU A 63 2.59 -3.42 -10.55
C LEU A 63 2.92 -2.00 -11.03
N LEU A 64 2.54 -0.98 -10.27
CA LEU A 64 2.80 0.41 -10.62
C LEU A 64 4.29 0.67 -10.82
N LEU A 65 5.12 0.18 -9.92
CA LEU A 65 6.58 0.34 -10.03
C LEU A 65 7.14 -0.42 -11.24
N SER A 66 6.60 -1.60 -11.56
CA SER A 66 6.97 -2.32 -12.78
C SER A 66 6.63 -1.55 -14.05
N GLU A 67 5.43 -0.94 -14.12
CA GLU A 67 5.03 -0.14 -15.28
C GLU A 67 5.81 1.19 -15.40
N LEU A 68 6.49 1.60 -14.32
CA LEU A 68 7.43 2.73 -14.31
C LEU A 68 8.89 2.31 -14.54
N ASP A 69 9.14 1.09 -15.00
CA ASP A 69 10.47 0.53 -15.31
C ASP A 69 11.43 0.45 -14.13
N PHE A 70 10.92 0.39 -12.89
CA PHE A 70 11.77 0.14 -11.75
C PHE A 70 12.13 -1.35 -11.62
N ASP A 71 13.41 -1.64 -11.39
CA ASP A 71 13.86 -2.99 -11.04
C ASP A 71 13.18 -3.47 -9.74
N VAL A 72 12.73 -4.73 -9.71
CA VAL A 72 12.03 -5.32 -8.56
C VAL A 72 12.82 -5.21 -7.25
N ASN A 73 14.15 -5.23 -7.32
CA ASN A 73 15.02 -5.07 -6.17
C ASN A 73 14.97 -3.65 -5.56
N LEU A 74 14.43 -2.68 -6.30
CA LEU A 74 14.28 -1.30 -5.83
C LEU A 74 12.92 -1.02 -5.17
N PHE A 75 11.95 -1.92 -5.23
CA PHE A 75 10.61 -1.68 -4.69
C PHE A 75 10.64 -1.36 -3.19
N THR A 76 11.33 -2.18 -2.41
CA THR A 76 11.49 -1.92 -0.96
C THR A 76 12.34 -0.67 -0.69
N PRO A 77 13.52 -0.47 -1.32
CA PRO A 77 14.26 0.79 -1.19
C PRO A 77 13.47 2.05 -1.51
N ILE A 78 12.65 2.06 -2.55
CA ILE A 78 11.78 3.20 -2.91
C ILE A 78 10.77 3.47 -1.78
N PHE A 79 10.14 2.43 -1.24
CA PHE A 79 9.22 2.57 -0.11
C PHE A 79 9.95 3.14 1.12
N VAL A 80 11.14 2.66 1.44
CA VAL A 80 11.97 3.15 2.55
C VAL A 80 12.32 4.63 2.36
N ALA A 81 12.73 5.01 1.15
CA ALA A 81 13.04 6.40 0.82
C ALA A 81 11.83 7.31 1.05
N GLY A 82 10.65 6.92 0.56
CA GLY A 82 9.41 7.66 0.78
C GLY A 82 8.97 7.73 2.25
N ARG A 83 9.23 6.67 3.02
CA ARG A 83 8.86 6.59 4.44
C ARG A 83 9.86 7.29 5.37
N SER A 84 11.09 7.55 4.93
CA SER A 84 12.13 8.16 5.78
C SER A 84 11.72 9.51 6.38
N VAL A 85 10.95 10.31 5.65
CA VAL A 85 10.40 11.59 6.13
C VAL A 85 9.41 11.36 7.29
N GLY A 86 8.54 10.35 7.18
CA GLY A 86 7.60 10.01 8.24
C GLY A 86 8.31 9.47 9.49
N TRP A 87 9.35 8.67 9.32
CA TRP A 87 10.17 8.22 10.45
C TRP A 87 10.91 9.37 11.12
N ALA A 88 11.45 10.31 10.35
CA ALA A 88 12.08 11.50 10.89
C ALA A 88 11.09 12.34 11.72
N ALA A 89 9.88 12.56 11.21
CA ALA A 89 8.83 13.27 11.92
C ALA A 89 8.50 12.59 13.27
N HIS A 90 8.24 11.27 13.25
CA HIS A 90 7.98 10.52 14.47
C HIS A 90 9.17 10.51 15.45
N TYR A 91 10.38 10.47 14.95
CA TYR A 91 11.58 10.56 15.78
C TYR A 91 11.65 11.92 16.51
N PHE A 92 11.41 13.02 15.80
CA PHE A 92 11.43 14.35 16.40
C PHE A 92 10.30 14.54 17.42
N GLU A 93 9.09 14.07 17.12
CA GLU A 93 7.96 14.06 18.07
C GLU A 93 8.32 13.29 19.33
N GLN A 94 8.83 12.07 19.17
CA GLN A 94 9.23 11.21 20.28
C GLN A 94 10.32 11.87 21.15
N ARG A 95 11.28 12.53 20.53
CA ARG A 95 12.34 13.25 21.25
C ARG A 95 11.81 14.47 22.01
N ALA A 96 10.80 15.15 21.47
CA ALA A 96 10.18 16.30 22.12
C ALA A 96 9.32 15.87 23.32
N ASP A 97 8.56 14.78 23.18
CA ASP A 97 7.67 14.28 24.24
C ASP A 97 8.41 13.51 25.34
N ASP A 98 9.61 13.01 25.05
CA ASP A 98 10.46 12.19 25.94
C ASP A 98 9.72 11.01 26.59
N THR A 99 8.78 10.43 25.84
CA THR A 99 7.97 9.29 26.28
C THR A 99 8.37 8.02 25.57
N LEU A 100 8.14 6.86 26.19
CA LEU A 100 8.39 5.58 25.55
C LEU A 100 7.41 5.34 24.40
N ILE A 101 7.92 5.01 23.20
CA ILE A 101 7.07 4.60 22.07
C ILE A 101 6.24 3.38 22.45
N ARG A 102 4.93 3.49 22.23
CA ARG A 102 3.97 2.41 22.37
C ARG A 102 3.29 2.18 21.02
N PRO A 103 3.13 0.93 20.57
CA PRO A 103 2.49 0.64 19.29
C PRO A 103 0.97 0.85 19.30
N ALA A 104 0.35 0.99 20.47
CA ALA A 104 -1.07 1.24 20.61
C ALA A 104 -1.34 2.73 20.88
N ALA A 105 -2.23 3.31 20.07
CA ALA A 105 -2.67 4.69 20.21
C ALA A 105 -4.19 4.79 20.12
N LYS A 106 -4.78 5.77 20.83
CA LYS A 106 -6.18 6.13 20.68
C LYS A 106 -6.26 7.31 19.72
N TYR A 107 -7.08 7.16 18.66
CA TYR A 107 -7.36 8.28 17.78
C TYR A 107 -8.16 9.36 18.52
N ILE A 108 -7.68 10.60 18.48
CA ILE A 108 -8.29 11.78 19.09
C ILE A 108 -8.52 12.92 18.09
N GLY A 109 -8.37 12.63 16.79
CA GLY A 109 -8.60 13.61 15.73
C GLY A 109 -10.09 13.83 15.43
N VAL A 110 -10.35 14.49 14.32
CA VAL A 110 -11.73 14.75 13.86
C VAL A 110 -12.42 13.44 13.49
N GLU A 111 -13.73 13.37 13.70
CA GLU A 111 -14.55 12.24 13.27
C GLU A 111 -14.54 12.12 11.73
N GLU A 112 -14.89 10.92 11.24
CA GLU A 112 -14.99 10.65 9.81
C GLU A 112 -15.94 11.67 9.15
N ARG A 113 -15.50 12.20 8.02
CA ARG A 113 -16.31 13.18 7.25
C ARG A 113 -16.84 12.47 6.02
N ASP A 114 -18.12 12.66 5.78
CA ASP A 114 -18.83 12.20 4.57
C ASP A 114 -18.31 12.90 3.29
#